data_ae71af5c0cedad18fe632a8e49af6c7e
#
_entry.id   ae71af5c0cedad18fe632a8e49af6c7e
#
_cell.length_a   1.000
_cell.length_b   1.000
_cell.length_c   1.000
_cell.angle_alpha   90.00
_cell.angle_beta   90.00
_cell.angle_gamma   90.00
#
_symmetry.space_group_name_H-M   'P 1'
#
loop_
_entity.id
_entity.type
_entity.pdbx_description
1 polymer ?
#
loop_
_entity_poly.entity_id
_entity_poly.type
_entity_poly.pdbx_seq_one_letter_code
_entity_poly.pdbx_strand_id
1 'polypeptide(L)'
;METKLEWVLTNSYKKGMTDYMRAHHNDYPELIKLAIDDKQPYSWRAAWLLWSCIEENDEKLRDKVQTIIEVLPDRVYNQQRELLKILQMMEIDEELEGLLF
;
A
#
# COMPACT_ATOMS: atom_id res chain seq x y z
N MET A 1 -4.97 -18.76 8.07
CA MET A 1 -5.82 -19.00 6.89
C MET A 1 -5.72 -17.78 5.95
N GLU A 2 -5.54 -18.04 4.67
CA GLU A 2 -5.43 -16.97 3.66
C GLU A 2 -6.76 -16.29 3.42
N THR A 3 -6.79 -14.95 3.41
CA THR A 3 -8.00 -14.19 3.08
C THR A 3 -8.23 -14.18 1.58
N LYS A 4 -9.43 -13.78 1.15
CA LYS A 4 -9.74 -13.65 -0.28
C LYS A 4 -8.80 -12.65 -0.97
N LEU A 5 -8.54 -11.51 -0.33
CA LEU A 5 -7.63 -10.52 -0.88
C LEU A 5 -6.21 -11.10 -1.00
N GLU A 6 -5.71 -11.79 0.03
CA GLU A 6 -4.39 -12.42 -0.02
C GLU A 6 -4.28 -13.41 -1.18
N TRP A 7 -5.33 -14.22 -1.38
CA TRP A 7 -5.37 -15.16 -2.49
C TRP A 7 -5.30 -14.43 -3.85
N VAL A 8 -6.06 -13.35 -4.00
CA VAL A 8 -6.06 -12.54 -5.23
C VAL A 8 -4.67 -11.96 -5.51
N LEU A 9 -3.98 -11.49 -4.47
CA LEU A 9 -2.64 -10.91 -4.62
C LEU A 9 -1.62 -11.91 -5.18
N THR A 10 -1.80 -13.20 -4.92
CA THR A 10 -0.84 -14.22 -5.34
C THR A 10 -1.32 -15.07 -6.51
N ASN A 11 -2.57 -14.97 -6.90
CA ASN A 11 -3.17 -15.82 -7.94
C ASN A 11 -3.74 -15.05 -9.13
N SER A 12 -3.61 -13.73 -9.13
CA SER A 12 -4.15 -12.88 -10.21
C SER A 12 -3.03 -12.05 -10.82
N TYR A 13 -3.21 -11.69 -12.09
CA TYR A 13 -2.36 -10.69 -12.74
C TYR A 13 -2.84 -9.28 -12.36
N LYS A 14 -2.08 -8.27 -12.79
CA LYS A 14 -2.35 -6.86 -12.45
C LYS A 14 -3.80 -6.44 -12.71
N LYS A 15 -4.33 -6.77 -13.89
CA LYS A 15 -5.72 -6.44 -14.24
C LYS A 15 -6.72 -7.11 -13.30
N GLY A 16 -6.50 -8.38 -12.97
CA GLY A 16 -7.37 -9.11 -12.04
C GLY A 16 -7.38 -8.49 -10.65
N MET A 17 -6.21 -8.05 -10.17
CA MET A 17 -6.09 -7.40 -8.87
C MET A 17 -6.83 -6.05 -8.84
N THR A 18 -6.64 -5.22 -9.86
CA THR A 18 -7.31 -3.92 -9.92
C THR A 18 -8.82 -4.06 -10.09
N ASP A 19 -9.27 -5.03 -10.91
CA ASP A 19 -10.70 -5.33 -11.07
C ASP A 19 -11.32 -5.80 -9.76
N TYR A 20 -10.60 -6.64 -9.01
CA TYR A 20 -11.05 -7.09 -7.70
C TYR A 20 -11.31 -5.90 -6.76
N MET A 21 -10.36 -4.98 -6.68
CA MET A 21 -10.50 -3.82 -5.78
C MET A 21 -11.63 -2.89 -6.20
N ARG A 22 -11.87 -2.74 -7.50
CA ARG A 22 -13.04 -1.96 -7.99
C ARG A 22 -14.36 -2.55 -7.52
N ALA A 23 -14.43 -3.87 -7.42
CA ALA A 23 -15.65 -4.58 -7.00
C ALA A 23 -15.75 -4.76 -5.48
N HIS A 24 -14.64 -4.57 -4.74
CA HIS A 24 -14.56 -4.90 -3.31
C HIS A 24 -13.96 -3.74 -2.51
N HIS A 25 -14.63 -2.58 -2.54
CA HIS A 25 -14.17 -1.39 -1.81
C HIS A 25 -14.03 -1.64 -0.30
N ASN A 26 -14.80 -2.57 0.25
CA ASN A 26 -14.73 -2.90 1.67
C ASN A 26 -13.41 -3.56 2.08
N ASP A 27 -12.61 -4.02 1.11
CA ASP A 27 -11.32 -4.64 1.38
C ASP A 27 -10.16 -3.62 1.43
N TYR A 28 -10.44 -2.33 1.21
CA TYR A 28 -9.38 -1.30 1.29
C TYR A 28 -8.68 -1.26 2.65
N PRO A 29 -9.37 -1.35 3.79
CA PRO A 29 -8.67 -1.40 5.08
C PRO A 29 -7.68 -2.56 5.18
N GLU A 30 -8.05 -3.74 4.69
CA GLU A 30 -7.14 -4.89 4.66
C GLU A 30 -5.97 -4.66 3.71
N LEU A 31 -6.23 -4.10 2.53
CA LEU A 31 -5.20 -3.79 1.54
C LEU A 31 -4.17 -2.81 2.10
N ILE A 32 -4.61 -1.76 2.76
CA ILE A 32 -3.74 -0.77 3.39
C ILE A 32 -2.89 -1.43 4.47
N LYS A 33 -3.49 -2.25 5.31
CA LYS A 33 -2.77 -2.96 6.36
C LYS A 33 -1.69 -3.88 5.79
N LEU A 34 -2.02 -4.67 4.78
CA LEU A 34 -1.06 -5.56 4.12
C LEU A 34 0.09 -4.79 3.47
N ALA A 35 -0.24 -3.65 2.83
CA ALA A 35 0.78 -2.83 2.17
C ALA A 35 1.81 -2.27 3.15
N ILE A 36 1.43 -2.05 4.40
CA ILE A 36 2.29 -1.51 5.45
C ILE A 36 3.00 -2.63 6.21
N ASP A 37 2.36 -3.77 6.41
CA ASP A 37 2.90 -4.92 7.14
C ASP A 37 4.09 -5.55 6.41
N ASP A 38 4.74 -6.52 7.06
CA ASP A 38 5.83 -7.28 6.47
C ASP A 38 5.44 -8.75 6.34
N LYS A 39 4.37 -9.01 5.57
CA LYS A 39 3.83 -10.36 5.33
C LYS A 39 4.04 -10.73 3.87
N GLN A 40 5.25 -11.19 3.53
CA GLN A 40 5.60 -11.50 2.15
C GLN A 40 5.06 -12.88 1.72
N PRO A 41 4.70 -13.03 0.44
CA PRO A 41 4.80 -12.07 -0.65
C PRO A 41 3.63 -11.09 -0.74
N TYR A 42 2.69 -11.14 0.19
CA TYR A 42 1.46 -10.35 0.12
C TYR A 42 1.74 -8.85 0.25
N SER A 43 2.64 -8.46 1.15
CA SER A 43 2.85 -7.04 1.47
C SER A 43 3.37 -6.21 0.30
N TRP A 44 4.40 -6.67 -0.42
CA TRP A 44 4.90 -5.89 -1.55
C TRP A 44 3.89 -5.83 -2.69
N ARG A 45 3.12 -6.89 -2.90
CA ARG A 45 2.06 -6.92 -3.91
C ARG A 45 0.89 -6.02 -3.52
N ALA A 46 0.54 -6.02 -2.23
CA ALA A 46 -0.49 -5.12 -1.70
C ALA A 46 -0.09 -3.66 -1.87
N ALA A 47 1.18 -3.33 -1.61
CA ALA A 47 1.69 -1.97 -1.79
C ALA A 47 1.58 -1.53 -3.26
N TRP A 48 1.95 -2.40 -4.21
CA TRP A 48 1.78 -2.12 -5.63
C TRP A 48 0.30 -1.90 -5.99
N LEU A 49 -0.57 -2.78 -5.53
CA LEU A 49 -2.00 -2.69 -5.82
C LEU A 49 -2.61 -1.43 -5.22
N LEU A 50 -2.25 -1.11 -3.99
CA LEU A 50 -2.72 0.11 -3.33
C LEU A 50 -2.32 1.35 -4.13
N TRP A 51 -1.05 1.44 -4.53
CA TRP A 51 -0.57 2.54 -5.35
C TRP A 51 -1.36 2.67 -6.65
N SER A 52 -1.72 1.55 -7.28
CA SER A 52 -2.46 1.53 -8.54
C SER A 52 -3.92 1.98 -8.40
N CYS A 53 -4.47 1.93 -7.19
CA CYS A 53 -5.89 2.19 -6.94
C CYS A 53 -6.17 3.52 -6.25
N ILE A 54 -5.16 4.20 -5.70
CA ILE A 54 -5.36 5.42 -4.95
C ILE A 54 -5.33 6.66 -5.85
N GLU A 55 -5.93 7.74 -5.34
CA GLU A 55 -5.91 9.05 -5.95
C GLU A 55 -4.82 9.90 -5.31
N GLU A 56 -4.49 11.02 -5.97
CA GLU A 56 -3.56 12.00 -5.40
C GLU A 56 -4.12 12.54 -4.09
N ASN A 57 -3.30 12.55 -3.04
CA ASN A 57 -3.67 12.92 -1.68
C ASN A 57 -4.95 12.19 -1.19
N ASP A 58 -5.01 10.90 -1.44
CA ASP A 58 -6.18 10.08 -1.16
C ASP A 58 -6.54 10.09 0.32
N GLU A 59 -7.79 10.39 0.62
CA GLU A 59 -8.30 10.50 1.98
C GLU A 59 -8.09 9.21 2.79
N LYS A 60 -8.15 8.05 2.15
CA LYS A 60 -7.97 6.75 2.80
C LYS A 60 -6.60 6.59 3.44
N LEU A 61 -5.60 7.34 2.97
CA LEU A 61 -4.21 7.18 3.40
C LEU A 61 -3.68 8.36 4.22
N ARG A 62 -4.44 9.43 4.38
CA ARG A 62 -3.96 10.63 5.07
C ARG A 62 -3.47 10.35 6.48
N ASP A 63 -4.15 9.47 7.19
CA ASP A 63 -3.79 9.09 8.56
C ASP A 63 -2.73 7.98 8.61
N LYS A 64 -2.30 7.46 7.47
CA LYS A 64 -1.31 6.38 7.38
C LYS A 64 0.08 6.86 6.94
N VAL A 65 0.21 8.11 6.50
CA VAL A 65 1.47 8.64 5.97
C VAL A 65 2.61 8.46 6.97
N GLN A 66 2.41 8.87 8.21
CA GLN A 66 3.45 8.75 9.24
C GLN A 66 3.85 7.29 9.47
N THR A 67 2.87 6.39 9.56
CA THR A 67 3.13 4.97 9.76
C THR A 67 3.96 4.39 8.60
N ILE A 68 3.64 4.76 7.36
CA ILE A 68 4.39 4.31 6.18
C ILE A 68 5.84 4.78 6.28
N ILE A 69 6.08 6.05 6.63
CA ILE A 69 7.42 6.59 6.79
C ILE A 69 8.21 5.83 7.86
N GLU A 70 7.57 5.52 8.98
CA GLU A 70 8.22 4.84 10.10
C GLU A 70 8.64 3.41 9.78
N VAL A 71 7.84 2.68 8.99
CA VAL A 71 8.14 1.27 8.67
C VAL A 71 9.04 1.12 7.46
N LEU A 72 9.16 2.15 6.65
CA LEU A 72 9.86 2.10 5.35
C LEU A 72 11.25 1.49 5.43
N PRO A 73 12.13 1.88 6.39
CA PRO A 73 13.49 1.33 6.45
C PRO A 73 13.54 -0.18 6.72
N ASP A 74 12.50 -0.73 7.32
CA ASP A 74 12.47 -2.13 7.74
C ASP A 74 11.80 -3.06 6.73
N ARG A 75 11.43 -2.53 5.56
CA ARG A 75 10.72 -3.31 4.54
C ARG A 75 11.67 -3.73 3.41
N VAL A 76 11.30 -4.81 2.70
CA VAL A 76 12.05 -5.28 1.54
C VAL A 76 12.04 -4.24 0.42
N TYR A 77 13.06 -4.27 -0.43
CA TYR A 77 13.27 -3.26 -1.47
C TYR A 77 12.05 -3.06 -2.38
N ASN A 78 11.44 -4.14 -2.83
CA ASN A 78 10.26 -4.05 -3.71
C ASN A 78 9.11 -3.31 -3.04
N GLN A 79 8.89 -3.59 -1.77
CA GLN A 79 7.85 -2.93 -0.98
C GLN A 79 8.20 -1.46 -0.71
N GLN A 80 9.47 -1.18 -0.37
CA GLN A 80 9.94 0.19 -0.16
C GLN A 80 9.67 1.06 -1.38
N ARG A 81 9.97 0.53 -2.57
CA ARG A 81 9.77 1.27 -3.82
C ARG A 81 8.29 1.65 -4.01
N GLU A 82 7.38 0.71 -3.77
CA GLU A 82 5.95 0.98 -3.93
C GLU A 82 5.41 1.92 -2.84
N LEU A 83 5.89 1.78 -1.61
CA LEU A 83 5.51 2.69 -0.53
C LEU A 83 6.00 4.11 -0.78
N LEU A 84 7.20 4.28 -1.35
CA LEU A 84 7.70 5.59 -1.75
C LEU A 84 6.82 6.24 -2.82
N LYS A 85 6.37 5.45 -3.80
CA LYS A 85 5.44 5.95 -4.82
C LYS A 85 4.13 6.42 -4.21
N ILE A 86 3.62 5.69 -3.22
CA ILE A 86 2.41 6.08 -2.49
C ILE A 86 2.64 7.42 -1.78
N LEU A 87 3.78 7.55 -1.08
CA LEU A 87 4.10 8.78 -0.37
C LEU A 87 4.21 9.99 -1.32
N GLN A 88 4.72 9.78 -2.54
CA GLN A 88 4.82 10.84 -3.54
C GLN A 88 3.47 11.37 -3.98
N MET A 89 2.41 10.58 -3.83
CA MET A 89 1.05 10.99 -4.16
C MET A 89 0.35 11.73 -3.01
N MET A 90 0.94 11.72 -1.82
CA MET A 90 0.33 12.31 -0.63
C MET A 90 0.93 13.67 -0.32
N GLU A 91 0.13 14.57 0.27
CA GLU A 91 0.66 15.79 0.88
C GLU A 91 1.30 15.40 2.21
N ILE A 92 2.55 15.80 2.41
CA ILE A 92 3.33 15.43 3.59
C ILE A 92 3.69 16.71 4.35
N ASP A 93 3.43 16.74 5.67
CA ASP A 93 3.80 17.85 6.52
C ASP A 93 5.32 18.06 6.51
N GLU A 94 5.77 19.31 6.61
CA GLU A 94 7.20 19.64 6.61
C GLU A 94 7.98 18.86 7.67
N GLU A 95 7.38 18.64 8.83
CA GLU A 95 8.00 17.85 9.91
C GLU A 95 8.29 16.41 9.46
N LEU A 96 7.39 15.81 8.70
CA LEU A 96 7.54 14.45 8.20
C LEU A 96 8.46 14.37 7.00
N GLU A 97 8.54 15.42 6.18
CA GLU A 97 9.50 15.49 5.07
C GLU A 97 10.93 15.33 5.56
N GLY A 98 11.25 15.88 6.71
CA GLY A 98 12.57 15.75 7.31
C GLY A 98 12.97 14.31 7.62
N LEU A 99 12.00 13.42 7.79
CA LEU A 99 12.26 11.99 8.02
C LEU A 99 12.56 11.23 6.72
N LEU A 100 12.12 11.75 5.57
CA LEU A 100 12.34 11.12 4.26
C LEU A 100 13.68 11.55 3.63
N PHE A 101 14.12 12.72 3.94
CA PHE A 101 15.31 13.34 3.38
C PHE A 101 16.29 13.71 4.47
#